data_6ba1289716e8a97c505bde68ffe99ec9
#
_entry.id   6ba1289716e8a97c505bde68ffe99ec9
#
_cell.length_a   1.000
_cell.length_b   1.000
_cell.length_c   1.000
_cell.angle_alpha   90.00
_cell.angle_beta   90.00
_cell.angle_gamma   90.00
#
_symmetry.space_group_name_H-M   'P 1'
#
loop_
_entity.id
_entity.type
_entity.pdbx_description
1 polymer ?
#
loop_
_entity_poly.entity_id
_entity_poly.type
_entity_poly.pdbx_seq_one_letter_code
_entity_poly.pdbx_strand_id
1 'polypeptide(L)'
;MSETARKAAGAAAPSGDANRWKALVFIALAQLMVVLDATIVNIALPSAQTDLGISDGNRQWVVTAYALAFGGLLLFGGRVADLWGRKRAFVTGLAGFAAASALGGAATTGAMMFGARALQGVFGALLAPAALSLLAVMFTDAKERAKAFGIYGAIAGGGGAVGLILGGFLTEYLDWRWTFFVNVPFAVVAAAGAYFVIREPEGGRNRSPLDVPGVILSTLGLVALVYGFTRAESDGWGDGLTVSMFVASAVLLSAFALVESRVKAPLLPLRVVTDRNRGGIYLSLGLAIIGMFGLFLFLTYYLQVVKGYSPVKTGFAFLPMVAGMITGSTQIGARLMTRVPARLLMGPGFFVAGLGMLLLTQLEIDSSYATVLLPAMVLLGLGMGTAFMPAMSLATQGVQPRDAGVASAMVNTSQQVGGAIGTALLNTIAASATTSYIRDHIAGATAKPQQQLVQLQGMVHGYSTAIWFAVGILGLASLIAFTFVNAGRPGAAVVASGEGAEDEVPVPVVAH
;
A
#
# COMPACT_ATOMS: atom_id res chain seq x y z
N MET A 1 52.41 25.12 1.15
CA MET A 1 51.14 24.50 1.51
C MET A 1 50.93 24.69 2.99
N SER A 2 49.98 25.55 3.37
CA SER A 2 49.75 25.98 4.74
C SER A 2 49.14 24.84 5.59
N GLU A 3 49.54 24.84 6.87
CA GLU A 3 49.07 23.89 7.90
C GLU A 3 47.53 23.80 8.01
N THR A 4 46.83 24.84 7.59
CA THR A 4 45.36 24.90 7.44
C THR A 4 44.81 23.98 6.35
N ALA A 5 45.54 23.75 5.26
CA ALA A 5 45.12 22.81 4.20
C ALA A 5 45.30 21.33 4.63
N ARG A 6 46.24 21.04 5.52
CA ARG A 6 46.45 19.70 6.08
C ARG A 6 45.43 19.33 7.16
N LYS A 7 44.93 20.34 7.92
CA LYS A 7 43.80 20.12 8.87
C LYS A 7 42.47 19.94 8.20
N ALA A 8 42.25 20.54 7.03
CA ALA A 8 41.01 20.32 6.23
C ALA A 8 40.98 18.95 5.53
N ALA A 9 42.16 18.38 5.19
CA ALA A 9 42.24 17.04 4.56
C ALA A 9 42.19 15.89 5.59
N GLY A 10 42.26 16.18 6.88
CA GLY A 10 42.25 15.20 7.97
C GLY A 10 40.93 15.10 8.73
N ALA A 11 39.88 15.78 8.28
CA ALA A 11 38.52 15.49 8.75
C ALA A 11 38.10 14.16 8.17
N ALA A 12 38.51 13.05 8.82
CA ALA A 12 38.01 11.72 8.55
C ALA A 12 36.50 11.79 8.48
N ALA A 13 35.93 11.28 7.38
CA ALA A 13 34.50 11.03 7.29
C ALA A 13 34.06 10.35 8.61
N PRO A 14 33.01 10.81 9.28
CA PRO A 14 32.60 10.26 10.56
C PRO A 14 32.48 8.74 10.40
N SER A 15 33.35 8.01 11.11
CA SER A 15 33.33 6.57 11.22
C SER A 15 31.89 6.18 11.53
N GLY A 16 31.27 5.43 10.63
CA GLY A 16 29.83 5.21 10.62
C GLY A 16 29.32 4.80 11.99
N ASP A 17 28.39 5.57 12.51
CA ASP A 17 27.84 5.35 13.85
C ASP A 17 27.36 3.89 13.95
N ALA A 18 28.03 3.07 14.79
CA ALA A 18 27.69 1.67 15.00
C ALA A 18 26.21 1.47 15.39
N ASN A 19 25.56 2.54 15.82
CA ASN A 19 24.15 2.56 16.20
C ASN A 19 23.19 2.58 14.99
N ARG A 20 23.64 2.92 13.75
CA ARG A 20 22.76 2.95 12.57
C ARG A 20 22.15 1.60 12.25
N TRP A 21 22.89 0.51 12.39
CA TRP A 21 22.38 -0.85 12.19
C TRP A 21 21.42 -1.27 13.30
N LYS A 22 21.64 -0.83 14.54
CA LYS A 22 20.68 -1.01 15.64
C LYS A 22 19.39 -0.21 15.38
N ALA A 23 19.52 1.03 14.89
CA ALA A 23 18.37 1.84 14.51
C ALA A 23 17.54 1.19 13.38
N LEU A 24 18.22 0.57 12.40
CA LEU A 24 17.54 -0.19 11.34
C LEU A 24 16.64 -1.29 11.91
N VAL A 25 17.04 -1.98 12.98
CA VAL A 25 16.21 -3.02 13.62
C VAL A 25 14.88 -2.45 14.09
N PHE A 26 14.90 -1.28 14.76
CA PHE A 26 13.67 -0.66 15.26
C PHE A 26 12.82 -0.05 14.14
N ILE A 27 13.44 0.49 13.09
CA ILE A 27 12.73 0.96 11.89
C ILE A 27 12.09 -0.22 11.16
N ALA A 28 12.81 -1.33 11.04
CA ALA A 28 12.34 -2.57 10.44
C ALA A 28 11.18 -3.21 11.24
N LEU A 29 11.26 -3.16 12.57
CA LEU A 29 10.19 -3.63 13.47
C LEU A 29 8.92 -2.79 13.31
N ALA A 30 9.06 -1.46 13.18
CA ALA A 30 7.93 -0.58 12.91
C ALA A 30 7.29 -0.87 11.53
N GLN A 31 8.10 -1.13 10.50
CA GLN A 31 7.61 -1.52 9.18
C GLN A 31 6.89 -2.87 9.23
N LEU A 32 7.46 -3.85 9.94
CA LEU A 32 6.82 -5.15 10.14
C LEU A 32 5.45 -4.97 10.80
N MET A 33 5.35 -4.17 11.87
CA MET A 33 4.09 -3.88 12.55
C MET A 33 3.05 -3.29 11.61
N VAL A 34 3.41 -2.29 10.79
CA VAL A 34 2.48 -1.68 9.82
C VAL A 34 1.98 -2.69 8.80
N VAL A 35 2.86 -3.56 8.30
CA VAL A 35 2.49 -4.61 7.32
C VAL A 35 1.64 -5.69 7.98
N LEU A 36 1.98 -6.09 9.20
CA LEU A 36 1.17 -7.04 9.98
C LEU A 36 -0.24 -6.50 10.19
N ASP A 37 -0.38 -5.25 10.66
CA ASP A 37 -1.67 -4.62 10.91
C ASP A 37 -2.55 -4.59 9.65
N ALA A 38 -1.98 -4.26 8.50
CA ALA A 38 -2.71 -4.22 7.23
C ALA A 38 -3.21 -5.60 6.76
N THR A 39 -2.56 -6.69 7.16
CA THR A 39 -2.88 -8.05 6.70
C THR A 39 -3.65 -8.87 7.72
N ILE A 40 -3.30 -8.75 9.00
CA ILE A 40 -3.95 -9.46 10.12
C ILE A 40 -5.44 -9.16 10.16
N VAL A 41 -5.82 -7.89 9.99
CA VAL A 41 -7.21 -7.44 10.09
C VAL A 41 -8.14 -8.12 9.08
N ASN A 42 -7.63 -8.47 7.89
CA ASN A 42 -8.46 -9.14 6.88
C ASN A 42 -8.94 -10.53 7.35
N ILE A 43 -8.09 -11.28 8.07
CA ILE A 43 -8.44 -12.61 8.59
C ILE A 43 -9.38 -12.49 9.79
N ALA A 44 -9.21 -11.47 10.63
CA ALA A 44 -10.01 -11.23 11.81
C ALA A 44 -11.39 -10.62 11.51
N LEU A 45 -11.55 -10.01 10.33
CA LEU A 45 -12.71 -9.19 9.98
C LEU A 45 -14.06 -9.91 10.10
N PRO A 46 -14.23 -11.17 9.63
CA PRO A 46 -15.50 -11.88 9.80
C PRO A 46 -15.90 -12.07 11.29
N SER A 47 -14.93 -12.40 12.14
CA SER A 47 -15.16 -12.55 13.59
C SER A 47 -15.50 -11.21 14.24
N ALA A 48 -14.74 -10.15 13.92
CA ALA A 48 -15.00 -8.79 14.42
C ALA A 48 -16.35 -8.24 13.93
N GLN A 49 -16.73 -8.53 12.69
CA GLN A 49 -18.03 -8.12 12.13
C GLN A 49 -19.18 -8.71 12.92
N THR A 50 -19.12 -10.00 13.21
CA THR A 50 -20.16 -10.72 13.96
C THR A 50 -20.26 -10.20 15.40
N ASP A 51 -19.13 -10.04 16.07
CA ASP A 51 -19.07 -9.62 17.48
C ASP A 51 -19.52 -8.16 17.69
N LEU A 52 -19.17 -7.27 16.77
CA LEU A 52 -19.52 -5.83 16.83
C LEU A 52 -20.85 -5.50 16.14
N GLY A 53 -21.55 -6.46 15.55
CA GLY A 53 -22.81 -6.26 14.83
C GLY A 53 -22.67 -5.34 13.62
N ILE A 54 -21.54 -5.38 12.92
CA ILE A 54 -21.28 -4.55 11.74
C ILE A 54 -22.03 -5.13 10.54
N SER A 55 -22.82 -4.30 9.84
CA SER A 55 -23.53 -4.72 8.62
C SER A 55 -22.58 -5.03 7.48
N ASP A 56 -23.02 -5.85 6.52
CA ASP A 56 -22.23 -6.24 5.34
C ASP A 56 -21.80 -5.02 4.50
N GLY A 57 -22.61 -3.99 4.38
CA GLY A 57 -22.27 -2.76 3.69
C GLY A 57 -21.21 -1.93 4.42
N ASN A 58 -21.19 -1.98 5.76
CA ASN A 58 -20.26 -1.19 6.56
C ASN A 58 -18.96 -1.89 6.91
N ARG A 59 -18.86 -3.23 6.76
CA ARG A 59 -17.66 -4.00 7.11
C ARG A 59 -16.38 -3.50 6.43
N GLN A 60 -16.50 -2.99 5.22
CA GLN A 60 -15.40 -2.42 4.45
C GLN A 60 -14.71 -1.25 5.17
N TRP A 61 -15.43 -0.49 6.03
CA TRP A 61 -14.86 0.64 6.75
C TRP A 61 -13.73 0.26 7.70
N VAL A 62 -13.68 -0.99 8.17
CA VAL A 62 -12.56 -1.48 8.99
C VAL A 62 -11.23 -1.43 8.22
N VAL A 63 -11.25 -1.64 6.91
CA VAL A 63 -10.06 -1.55 6.03
C VAL A 63 -9.94 -0.15 5.42
N THR A 64 -11.05 0.37 4.90
CA THR A 64 -11.08 1.62 4.13
C THR A 64 -10.75 2.84 4.98
N ALA A 65 -11.22 2.92 6.24
CA ALA A 65 -10.93 4.06 7.12
C ALA A 65 -9.42 4.21 7.39
N TYR A 66 -8.73 3.09 7.59
CA TYR A 66 -7.27 3.07 7.72
C TYR A 66 -6.59 3.49 6.43
N ALA A 67 -6.90 2.83 5.32
CA ALA A 67 -6.25 3.08 4.03
C ALA A 67 -6.46 4.52 3.53
N LEU A 68 -7.66 5.06 3.74
CA LEU A 68 -8.02 6.43 3.37
C LEU A 68 -7.26 7.47 4.20
N ALA A 69 -7.26 7.33 5.52
CA ALA A 69 -6.54 8.23 6.41
C ALA A 69 -5.02 8.14 6.17
N PHE A 70 -4.50 6.92 6.00
CA PHE A 70 -3.10 6.69 5.71
C PHE A 70 -2.71 7.30 4.36
N GLY A 71 -3.38 6.94 3.28
CA GLY A 71 -3.07 7.41 1.93
C GLY A 71 -3.27 8.92 1.76
N GLY A 72 -4.38 9.46 2.29
CA GLY A 72 -4.72 10.87 2.20
C GLY A 72 -3.77 11.79 2.96
N LEU A 73 -3.19 11.32 4.06
CA LEU A 73 -2.29 12.10 4.91
C LEU A 73 -0.81 11.76 4.73
N LEU A 74 -0.44 10.83 3.84
CA LEU A 74 0.94 10.36 3.71
C LEU A 74 1.91 11.47 3.29
N LEU A 75 1.53 12.29 2.31
CA LEU A 75 2.34 13.44 1.86
C LEU A 75 2.46 14.50 2.96
N PHE A 76 1.38 14.75 3.68
CA PHE A 76 1.39 15.64 4.84
C PHE A 76 2.29 15.12 5.95
N GLY A 77 2.18 13.84 6.30
CA GLY A 77 3.02 13.20 7.32
C GLY A 77 4.52 13.27 6.99
N GLY A 78 4.88 13.09 5.72
CA GLY A 78 6.26 13.28 5.25
C GLY A 78 6.74 14.71 5.46
N ARG A 79 5.89 15.69 5.15
CA ARG A 79 6.22 17.10 5.36
C ARG A 79 6.35 17.48 6.84
N VAL A 80 5.45 16.95 7.67
CA VAL A 80 5.52 17.11 9.13
C VAL A 80 6.82 16.52 9.67
N ALA A 81 7.23 15.34 9.21
CA ALA A 81 8.47 14.69 9.60
C ALA A 81 9.71 15.56 9.25
N ASP A 82 9.72 16.20 8.09
CA ASP A 82 10.82 17.07 7.66
C ASP A 82 10.88 18.39 8.47
N LEU A 83 9.73 18.94 8.89
CA LEU A 83 9.65 20.19 9.66
C LEU A 83 9.89 19.98 11.16
N TRP A 84 9.27 18.97 11.74
CA TRP A 84 9.26 18.72 13.18
C TRP A 84 10.46 17.89 13.65
N GLY A 85 11.05 17.12 12.73
CA GLY A 85 12.14 16.18 12.96
C GLY A 85 11.70 14.74 12.80
N ARG A 86 12.47 13.99 12.04
CA ARG A 86 12.17 12.61 11.62
C ARG A 86 12.03 11.65 12.79
N LYS A 87 12.95 11.76 13.76
CA LYS A 87 12.90 10.95 15.00
C LYS A 87 11.64 11.22 15.81
N ARG A 88 11.29 12.52 16.00
CA ARG A 88 10.07 12.89 16.74
C ARG A 88 8.82 12.38 16.04
N ALA A 89 8.73 12.59 14.73
CA ALA A 89 7.61 12.10 13.91
C ALA A 89 7.49 10.56 13.99
N PHE A 90 8.62 9.85 13.90
CA PHE A 90 8.65 8.39 13.99
C PHE A 90 8.16 7.88 15.35
N VAL A 91 8.69 8.40 16.47
CA VAL A 91 8.31 7.98 17.83
C VAL A 91 6.85 8.35 18.13
N THR A 92 6.40 9.55 17.73
CA THR A 92 5.00 9.96 17.91
C THR A 92 4.07 9.11 17.03
N GLY A 93 4.46 8.82 15.78
CA GLY A 93 3.73 7.92 14.91
C GLY A 93 3.53 6.54 15.54
N LEU A 94 4.60 5.95 16.13
CA LEU A 94 4.53 4.67 16.85
C LEU A 94 3.62 4.74 18.08
N ALA A 95 3.78 5.75 18.93
CA ALA A 95 2.97 5.91 20.13
C ALA A 95 1.49 6.08 19.80
N GLY A 96 1.18 6.94 18.82
CA GLY A 96 -0.19 7.16 18.37
C GLY A 96 -0.80 5.92 17.68
N PHE A 97 -0.01 5.21 16.88
CA PHE A 97 -0.44 3.96 16.25
C PHE A 97 -0.75 2.89 17.31
N ALA A 98 0.10 2.75 18.35
CA ALA A 98 -0.14 1.84 19.46
C ALA A 98 -1.42 2.18 20.23
N ALA A 99 -1.62 3.46 20.54
CA ALA A 99 -2.83 3.91 21.23
C ALA A 99 -4.10 3.67 20.40
N ALA A 100 -4.05 3.98 19.11
CA ALA A 100 -5.16 3.71 18.18
C ALA A 100 -5.41 2.20 18.03
N SER A 101 -4.35 1.39 18.01
CA SER A 101 -4.45 -0.07 17.96
C SER A 101 -5.09 -0.63 19.24
N ALA A 102 -4.67 -0.15 20.41
CA ALA A 102 -5.28 -0.51 21.67
C ALA A 102 -6.78 -0.14 21.71
N LEU A 103 -7.15 1.04 21.18
CA LEU A 103 -8.53 1.47 21.05
C LEU A 103 -9.33 0.52 20.13
N GLY A 104 -8.74 0.06 19.01
CA GLY A 104 -9.34 -0.90 18.10
C GLY A 104 -9.57 -2.27 18.75
N GLY A 105 -8.60 -2.78 19.51
CA GLY A 105 -8.73 -4.00 20.28
C GLY A 105 -9.76 -3.91 21.40
N ALA A 106 -9.97 -2.71 21.97
CA ALA A 106 -10.99 -2.46 23.01
C ALA A 106 -12.37 -2.06 22.41
N ALA A 107 -12.55 -2.11 21.08
CA ALA A 107 -13.79 -1.67 20.44
C ALA A 107 -14.99 -2.52 20.88
N THR A 108 -16.08 -1.84 21.22
CA THR A 108 -17.38 -2.43 21.59
C THR A 108 -18.45 -2.13 20.55
N THR A 109 -18.18 -1.25 19.58
CA THR A 109 -19.08 -0.89 18.50
C THR A 109 -18.32 -0.74 17.18
N GLY A 110 -19.01 -0.93 16.05
CA GLY A 110 -18.43 -0.68 14.72
C GLY A 110 -17.89 0.75 14.57
N ALA A 111 -18.59 1.76 15.08
CA ALA A 111 -18.16 3.16 15.02
C ALA A 111 -16.82 3.40 15.76
N MET A 112 -16.64 2.78 16.92
CA MET A 112 -15.37 2.84 17.66
C MET A 112 -14.24 2.16 16.88
N MET A 113 -14.52 1.02 16.26
CA MET A 113 -13.59 0.30 15.39
C MET A 113 -13.17 1.18 14.20
N PHE A 114 -14.12 1.80 13.48
CA PHE A 114 -13.82 2.67 12.33
C PHE A 114 -12.98 3.89 12.74
N GLY A 115 -13.32 4.51 13.87
CA GLY A 115 -12.54 5.62 14.44
C GLY A 115 -11.11 5.21 14.81
N ALA A 116 -10.94 4.05 15.44
CA ALA A 116 -9.63 3.50 15.77
C ALA A 116 -8.80 3.24 14.51
N ARG A 117 -9.40 2.65 13.46
CA ARG A 117 -8.77 2.42 12.16
C ARG A 117 -8.35 3.73 11.48
N ALA A 118 -9.22 4.74 11.50
CA ALA A 118 -8.86 6.05 10.96
C ALA A 118 -7.67 6.67 11.71
N LEU A 119 -7.65 6.60 13.05
CA LEU A 119 -6.53 7.08 13.86
C LEU A 119 -5.24 6.29 13.60
N GLN A 120 -5.30 4.96 13.45
CA GLN A 120 -4.13 4.17 13.02
C GLN A 120 -3.60 4.67 11.66
N GLY A 121 -4.50 4.97 10.71
CA GLY A 121 -4.12 5.54 9.40
C GLY A 121 -3.41 6.89 9.53
N VAL A 122 -3.91 7.80 10.37
CA VAL A 122 -3.30 9.11 10.65
C VAL A 122 -1.87 8.95 11.17
N PHE A 123 -1.68 8.11 12.19
CA PHE A 123 -0.35 7.90 12.76
C PHE A 123 0.55 7.06 11.87
N GLY A 124 0.01 6.13 11.08
CA GLY A 124 0.72 5.41 10.03
C GLY A 124 1.26 6.35 8.95
N ALA A 125 0.46 7.35 8.54
CA ALA A 125 0.86 8.36 7.58
C ALA A 125 2.03 9.24 8.06
N LEU A 126 2.16 9.45 9.36
CA LEU A 126 3.31 10.12 9.96
C LEU A 126 4.52 9.17 10.08
N LEU A 127 4.28 7.92 10.42
CA LEU A 127 5.30 6.91 10.71
C LEU A 127 6.08 6.47 9.46
N ALA A 128 5.39 6.12 8.38
CA ALA A 128 6.00 5.51 7.21
C ALA A 128 7.00 6.43 6.47
N PRO A 129 6.69 7.72 6.16
CA PRO A 129 7.65 8.62 5.55
C PRO A 129 8.82 8.94 6.48
N ALA A 130 8.57 9.05 7.80
CA ALA A 130 9.61 9.28 8.79
C ALA A 130 10.61 8.12 8.83
N ALA A 131 10.13 6.88 8.78
CA ALA A 131 10.95 5.67 8.70
C ALA A 131 11.88 5.66 7.48
N LEU A 132 11.32 5.88 6.29
CA LEU A 132 12.10 5.93 5.04
C LEU A 132 13.10 7.08 5.03
N SER A 133 12.72 8.24 5.54
CA SER A 133 13.59 9.42 5.63
C SER A 133 14.74 9.19 6.60
N LEU A 134 14.50 8.54 7.76
CA LEU A 134 15.54 8.12 8.70
C LEU A 134 16.55 7.18 8.03
N LEU A 135 16.08 6.15 7.31
CA LEU A 135 16.95 5.24 6.57
C LEU A 135 17.81 5.97 5.55
N ALA A 136 17.22 6.89 4.78
CA ALA A 136 17.93 7.63 3.75
C ALA A 136 19.07 8.51 4.33
N VAL A 137 18.86 9.10 5.51
CA VAL A 137 19.83 9.99 6.16
C VAL A 137 20.91 9.22 6.92
N MET A 138 20.54 8.09 7.55
CA MET A 138 21.47 7.29 8.35
C MET A 138 22.42 6.44 7.50
N PHE A 139 22.00 6.05 6.29
CA PHE A 139 22.78 5.23 5.38
C PHE A 139 23.17 6.04 4.14
N THR A 140 24.31 6.71 4.20
CA THR A 140 24.84 7.57 3.12
C THR A 140 25.70 6.78 2.13
N ASP A 141 26.40 5.73 2.56
CA ASP A 141 27.15 4.84 1.67
C ASP A 141 26.19 4.04 0.77
N ALA A 142 26.48 3.98 -0.52
CA ALA A 142 25.59 3.37 -1.52
C ALA A 142 25.33 1.87 -1.27
N LYS A 143 26.34 1.08 -0.85
CA LYS A 143 26.19 -0.35 -0.58
C LYS A 143 25.41 -0.62 0.68
N GLU A 144 25.70 0.11 1.75
CA GLU A 144 24.98 -0.01 3.01
C GLU A 144 23.53 0.47 2.89
N ARG A 145 23.30 1.57 2.16
CA ARG A 145 21.97 2.06 1.82
C ARG A 145 21.16 1.02 1.06
N ALA A 146 21.74 0.41 0.02
CA ALA A 146 21.09 -0.67 -0.72
C ALA A 146 20.73 -1.85 0.18
N LYS A 147 21.61 -2.23 1.12
CA LYS A 147 21.36 -3.30 2.09
C LYS A 147 20.23 -2.92 3.07
N ALA A 148 20.25 -1.72 3.63
CA ALA A 148 19.24 -1.24 4.58
C ALA A 148 17.84 -1.17 3.94
N PHE A 149 17.74 -0.59 2.73
CA PHE A 149 16.49 -0.55 1.97
C PHE A 149 16.04 -1.94 1.50
N GLY A 150 17.00 -2.83 1.19
CA GLY A 150 16.72 -4.23 0.86
C GLY A 150 16.08 -4.98 2.03
N ILE A 151 16.57 -4.81 3.26
CA ILE A 151 15.98 -5.39 4.48
C ILE A 151 14.57 -4.81 4.72
N TYR A 152 14.41 -3.48 4.62
CA TYR A 152 13.12 -2.81 4.77
C TYR A 152 12.09 -3.32 3.74
N GLY A 153 12.50 -3.45 2.46
CA GLY A 153 11.67 -3.98 1.39
C GLY A 153 11.32 -5.46 1.55
N ALA A 154 12.26 -6.29 2.04
CA ALA A 154 12.01 -7.69 2.32
C ALA A 154 10.95 -7.88 3.41
N ILE A 155 10.95 -7.01 4.43
CA ILE A 155 9.92 -6.99 5.48
C ILE A 155 8.58 -6.53 4.91
N ALA A 156 8.57 -5.51 4.06
CA ALA A 156 7.35 -5.05 3.40
C ALA A 156 6.70 -6.16 2.54
N GLY A 157 7.51 -6.95 1.84
CA GLY A 157 7.00 -8.06 1.00
C GLY A 157 6.67 -9.33 1.78
N GLY A 158 7.56 -9.75 2.71
CA GLY A 158 7.40 -11.02 3.45
C GLY A 158 6.51 -10.91 4.69
N GLY A 159 6.39 -9.71 5.27
CA GLY A 159 5.59 -9.46 6.46
C GLY A 159 4.10 -9.80 6.29
N GLY A 160 3.59 -9.66 5.07
CA GLY A 160 2.22 -10.04 4.74
C GLY A 160 1.90 -11.50 5.02
N ALA A 161 2.80 -12.43 4.67
CA ALA A 161 2.62 -13.86 4.96
C ALA A 161 2.56 -14.12 6.47
N VAL A 162 3.48 -13.49 7.21
CA VAL A 162 3.51 -13.59 8.68
C VAL A 162 2.21 -13.05 9.27
N GLY A 163 1.70 -11.93 8.73
CA GLY A 163 0.45 -11.32 9.18
C GLY A 163 -0.77 -12.21 8.98
N LEU A 164 -0.88 -12.86 7.83
CA LEU A 164 -2.00 -13.78 7.54
C LEU A 164 -2.01 -14.98 8.50
N ILE A 165 -0.85 -15.60 8.76
CA ILE A 165 -0.75 -16.73 9.67
C ILE A 165 -0.99 -16.28 11.11
N LEU A 166 -0.31 -15.21 11.55
CA LEU A 166 -0.45 -14.68 12.90
C LEU A 166 -1.88 -14.22 13.17
N GLY A 167 -2.52 -13.56 12.17
CA GLY A 167 -3.92 -13.15 12.25
C GLY A 167 -4.87 -14.33 12.44
N GLY A 168 -4.64 -15.40 11.70
CA GLY A 168 -5.39 -16.65 11.86
C GLY A 168 -5.21 -17.23 13.26
N PHE A 169 -3.96 -17.35 13.73
CA PHE A 169 -3.66 -17.90 15.04
C PHE A 169 -4.27 -17.07 16.19
N LEU A 170 -4.10 -15.75 16.15
CA LEU A 170 -4.65 -14.87 17.19
C LEU A 170 -6.18 -14.90 17.22
N THR A 171 -6.82 -14.94 16.05
CA THR A 171 -8.29 -14.95 15.93
C THR A 171 -8.88 -16.29 16.37
N GLU A 172 -8.22 -17.41 16.06
CA GLU A 172 -8.73 -18.75 16.34
C GLU A 172 -8.49 -19.19 17.79
N TYR A 173 -7.30 -18.94 18.35
CA TYR A 173 -6.90 -19.46 19.67
C TYR A 173 -7.03 -18.46 20.81
N LEU A 174 -7.14 -17.16 20.52
CA LEU A 174 -7.35 -16.12 21.54
C LEU A 174 -8.67 -15.39 21.29
N ASP A 175 -8.62 -14.26 20.58
CA ASP A 175 -9.77 -13.44 20.19
C ASP A 175 -9.33 -12.50 19.06
N TRP A 176 -10.24 -12.10 18.18
CA TRP A 176 -9.93 -11.16 17.09
C TRP A 176 -9.33 -9.84 17.59
N ARG A 177 -9.62 -9.41 18.82
CA ARG A 177 -9.08 -8.19 19.44
C ARG A 177 -7.57 -8.22 19.57
N TRP A 178 -6.98 -9.42 19.75
CA TRP A 178 -5.53 -9.58 19.82
C TRP A 178 -4.81 -9.23 18.53
N THR A 179 -5.51 -9.23 17.40
CA THR A 179 -4.95 -8.75 16.12
C THR A 179 -4.61 -7.26 16.15
N PHE A 180 -5.26 -6.51 17.02
CA PHE A 180 -4.94 -5.11 17.32
C PHE A 180 -3.96 -4.98 18.49
N PHE A 181 -4.19 -5.69 19.59
CA PHE A 181 -3.31 -5.57 20.76
C PHE A 181 -1.87 -6.02 20.48
N VAL A 182 -1.64 -6.94 19.55
CA VAL A 182 -0.28 -7.38 19.17
C VAL A 182 0.60 -6.24 18.64
N ASN A 183 0.02 -5.20 18.06
CA ASN A 183 0.77 -4.03 17.60
C ASN A 183 1.38 -3.23 18.75
N VAL A 184 0.76 -3.26 19.95
CA VAL A 184 1.20 -2.44 21.10
C VAL A 184 2.62 -2.82 21.55
N PRO A 185 2.96 -4.08 21.86
CA PRO A 185 4.33 -4.44 22.23
C PRO A 185 5.34 -4.15 21.13
N PHE A 186 5.00 -4.38 19.85
CA PHE A 186 5.88 -4.03 18.73
C PHE A 186 6.17 -2.53 18.69
N ALA A 187 5.14 -1.69 18.81
CA ALA A 187 5.29 -0.24 18.81
C ALA A 187 6.07 0.26 20.02
N VAL A 188 5.82 -0.27 21.21
CA VAL A 188 6.54 0.12 22.44
C VAL A 188 8.03 -0.20 22.32
N VAL A 189 8.38 -1.41 21.89
CA VAL A 189 9.79 -1.81 21.68
C VAL A 189 10.45 -0.95 20.60
N ALA A 190 9.77 -0.73 19.46
CA ALA A 190 10.30 0.11 18.38
C ALA A 190 10.46 1.57 18.82
N ALA A 191 9.49 2.14 19.55
CA ALA A 191 9.54 3.52 20.03
C ALA A 191 10.64 3.74 21.07
N ALA A 192 10.73 2.83 22.07
CA ALA A 192 11.77 2.88 23.09
C ALA A 192 13.16 2.75 22.45
N GLY A 193 13.37 1.75 21.60
CA GLY A 193 14.62 1.55 20.90
C GLY A 193 14.99 2.73 20.00
N ALA A 194 14.05 3.26 19.24
CA ALA A 194 14.26 4.45 18.42
C ALA A 194 14.61 5.69 19.27
N TYR A 195 13.94 5.87 20.40
CA TYR A 195 14.20 7.01 21.29
C TYR A 195 15.64 7.02 21.80
N PHE A 196 16.18 5.87 22.23
CA PHE A 196 17.54 5.77 22.78
C PHE A 196 18.62 5.65 21.70
N VAL A 197 18.35 5.00 20.57
CA VAL A 197 19.36 4.63 19.57
C VAL A 197 19.45 5.63 18.42
N ILE A 198 18.31 6.20 17.96
CA ILE A 198 18.32 7.12 16.83
C ILE A 198 18.86 8.49 17.26
N ARG A 199 19.94 8.91 16.64
CA ARG A 199 20.47 10.27 16.74
C ARG A 199 20.23 10.98 15.42
N GLU A 200 19.43 12.03 15.44
CA GLU A 200 19.16 12.83 14.25
C GLU A 200 20.28 13.84 14.06
N PRO A 201 20.94 13.91 12.87
CA PRO A 201 21.97 14.91 12.61
C PRO A 201 21.41 16.33 12.73
N GLU A 202 22.12 17.22 13.41
CA GLU A 202 21.77 18.63 13.51
C GLU A 202 21.90 19.29 12.13
N GLY A 203 20.83 19.93 11.63
CA GLY A 203 20.84 20.70 10.37
C GLY A 203 19.93 20.18 9.23
N GLY A 204 19.27 19.04 9.40
CA GLY A 204 18.44 18.43 8.33
C GLY A 204 17.00 18.92 8.23
N ARG A 205 16.58 19.97 8.96
CA ARG A 205 15.18 20.44 8.93
C ARG A 205 14.94 21.32 7.70
N ASN A 206 14.05 20.87 6.84
CA ASN A 206 13.59 21.67 5.71
C ASN A 206 12.56 22.70 6.20
N ARG A 207 12.88 23.99 6.12
CA ARG A 207 12.03 25.10 6.58
C ARG A 207 11.00 25.57 5.54
N SER A 208 10.73 24.80 4.48
CA SER A 208 9.72 25.19 3.49
C SER A 208 8.32 25.22 4.13
N PRO A 209 7.47 26.20 3.79
CA PRO A 209 6.13 26.31 4.36
C PRO A 209 5.29 25.08 4.03
N LEU A 210 4.35 24.75 4.92
CA LEU A 210 3.40 23.67 4.75
C LEU A 210 2.28 24.11 3.81
N ASP A 211 1.98 23.31 2.80
CA ASP A 211 0.83 23.51 1.94
C ASP A 211 -0.45 22.97 2.61
N VAL A 212 -0.97 23.74 3.57
CA VAL A 212 -2.21 23.39 4.27
C VAL A 212 -3.41 23.30 3.34
N PRO A 213 -3.63 24.21 2.37
CA PRO A 213 -4.71 24.07 1.40
C PRO A 213 -4.63 22.77 0.59
N GLY A 214 -3.45 22.39 0.11
CA GLY A 214 -3.24 21.13 -0.63
C GLY A 214 -3.62 19.90 0.21
N VAL A 215 -3.21 19.86 1.48
CA VAL A 215 -3.59 18.78 2.41
C VAL A 215 -5.11 18.68 2.58
N ILE A 216 -5.77 19.80 2.86
CA ILE A 216 -7.23 19.81 3.09
C ILE A 216 -7.97 19.37 1.84
N LEU A 217 -7.63 19.93 0.68
CA LEU A 217 -8.30 19.65 -0.60
C LEU A 217 -8.12 18.19 -1.02
N SER A 218 -6.90 17.64 -0.94
CA SER A 218 -6.65 16.25 -1.29
C SER A 218 -7.34 15.28 -0.35
N THR A 219 -7.23 15.50 0.97
CA THR A 219 -7.83 14.62 1.97
C THR A 219 -9.36 14.63 1.89
N LEU A 220 -9.98 15.82 1.86
CA LEU A 220 -11.45 15.91 1.77
C LEU A 220 -11.97 15.40 0.43
N GLY A 221 -11.23 15.63 -0.67
CA GLY A 221 -11.57 15.11 -1.99
C GLY A 221 -11.56 13.58 -2.04
N LEU A 222 -10.57 12.93 -1.44
CA LEU A 222 -10.50 11.46 -1.34
C LEU A 222 -11.56 10.90 -0.39
N VAL A 223 -11.82 11.57 0.75
CA VAL A 223 -12.89 11.19 1.68
C VAL A 223 -14.23 11.23 0.96
N ALA A 224 -14.53 12.31 0.25
CA ALA A 224 -15.78 12.45 -0.51
C ALA A 224 -15.92 11.35 -1.57
N LEU A 225 -14.84 11.00 -2.28
CA LEU A 225 -14.84 9.93 -3.28
C LEU A 225 -15.23 8.58 -2.66
N VAL A 226 -14.53 8.18 -1.61
CA VAL A 226 -14.73 6.87 -0.98
C VAL A 226 -16.07 6.80 -0.27
N TYR A 227 -16.49 7.89 0.40
CA TYR A 227 -17.80 7.97 1.01
C TYR A 227 -18.93 7.90 -0.02
N GLY A 228 -18.76 8.55 -1.19
CA GLY A 228 -19.69 8.43 -2.31
C GLY A 228 -19.89 6.97 -2.77
N PHE A 229 -18.83 6.19 -2.89
CA PHE A 229 -18.93 4.76 -3.21
C PHE A 229 -19.69 3.98 -2.14
N THR A 230 -19.43 4.25 -0.86
CA THR A 230 -20.12 3.57 0.25
C THR A 230 -21.61 3.93 0.29
N ARG A 231 -21.97 5.20 0.06
CA ARG A 231 -23.36 5.62 -0.02
C ARG A 231 -24.10 5.02 -1.21
N ALA A 232 -23.41 4.83 -2.33
CA ALA A 232 -24.01 4.21 -3.52
C ALA A 232 -24.52 2.80 -3.25
N GLU A 233 -23.93 2.06 -2.29
CA GLU A 233 -24.40 0.75 -1.87
C GLU A 233 -25.72 0.82 -1.10
N SER A 234 -25.83 1.72 -0.11
CA SER A 234 -27.01 1.79 0.78
C SER A 234 -28.19 2.53 0.15
N ASP A 235 -27.93 3.62 -0.57
CA ASP A 235 -28.97 4.57 -1.02
C ASP A 235 -29.07 4.63 -2.56
N GLY A 236 -28.16 3.94 -3.26
CA GLY A 236 -28.15 3.87 -4.73
C GLY A 236 -27.29 4.95 -5.39
N TRP A 237 -26.92 4.66 -6.65
CA TRP A 237 -26.07 5.53 -7.46
C TRP A 237 -26.70 6.88 -7.85
N GLY A 238 -28.03 6.94 -7.88
CA GLY A 238 -28.82 8.14 -8.22
C GLY A 238 -29.22 8.98 -7.01
N ASP A 239 -28.89 8.57 -5.78
CA ASP A 239 -29.18 9.35 -4.59
C ASP A 239 -28.48 10.71 -4.62
N GLY A 240 -29.18 11.77 -4.21
CA GLY A 240 -28.70 13.14 -4.28
C GLY A 240 -27.42 13.38 -3.47
N LEU A 241 -27.27 12.73 -2.29
CA LEU A 241 -26.06 12.83 -1.49
C LEU A 241 -24.91 12.03 -2.12
N THR A 242 -25.18 10.85 -2.67
CA THR A 242 -24.19 10.06 -3.40
C THR A 242 -23.59 10.87 -4.57
N VAL A 243 -24.45 11.43 -5.41
CA VAL A 243 -24.01 12.27 -6.54
C VAL A 243 -23.26 13.50 -6.05
N SER A 244 -23.75 14.18 -4.99
CA SER A 244 -23.08 15.36 -4.44
C SER A 244 -21.69 15.05 -3.89
N MET A 245 -21.45 13.86 -3.31
CA MET A 245 -20.13 13.43 -2.84
C MET A 245 -19.16 13.21 -4.02
N PHE A 246 -19.59 12.61 -5.12
CA PHE A 246 -18.75 12.48 -6.32
C PHE A 246 -18.45 13.84 -6.96
N VAL A 247 -19.41 14.75 -7.02
CA VAL A 247 -19.19 16.11 -7.51
C VAL A 247 -18.25 16.87 -6.59
N ALA A 248 -18.45 16.81 -5.28
CA ALA A 248 -17.56 17.42 -4.30
C ALA A 248 -16.13 16.88 -4.43
N SER A 249 -15.96 15.57 -4.58
CA SER A 249 -14.66 14.95 -4.82
C SER A 249 -13.99 15.51 -6.09
N ALA A 250 -14.71 15.53 -7.21
CA ALA A 250 -14.19 16.05 -8.48
C ALA A 250 -13.76 17.52 -8.35
N VAL A 251 -14.57 18.36 -7.70
CA VAL A 251 -14.26 19.78 -7.46
C VAL A 251 -13.04 19.95 -6.55
N LEU A 252 -13.00 19.22 -5.41
CA LEU A 252 -11.90 19.33 -4.44
C LEU A 252 -10.57 18.81 -5.01
N LEU A 253 -10.56 17.70 -5.73
CA LEU A 253 -9.34 17.16 -6.36
C LEU A 253 -8.88 18.03 -7.54
N SER A 254 -9.81 18.63 -8.29
CA SER A 254 -9.46 19.62 -9.32
C SER A 254 -8.88 20.90 -8.70
N ALA A 255 -9.49 21.40 -7.62
CA ALA A 255 -8.95 22.52 -6.87
C ALA A 255 -7.58 22.21 -6.27
N PHE A 256 -7.36 21.00 -5.76
CA PHE A 256 -6.05 20.52 -5.32
C PHE A 256 -5.02 20.63 -6.45
N ALA A 257 -5.29 20.06 -7.63
CA ALA A 257 -4.39 20.13 -8.76
C ALA A 257 -4.09 21.60 -9.19
N LEU A 258 -5.10 22.47 -9.11
CA LEU A 258 -4.93 23.90 -9.40
C LEU A 258 -4.06 24.61 -8.36
N VAL A 259 -4.25 24.33 -7.08
CA VAL A 259 -3.41 24.88 -5.98
C VAL A 259 -1.98 24.41 -6.13
N GLU A 260 -1.75 23.11 -6.32
CA GLU A 260 -0.42 22.52 -6.51
C GLU A 260 0.34 23.12 -7.73
N SER A 261 -0.40 23.55 -8.77
CA SER A 261 0.21 24.21 -9.93
C SER A 261 0.70 25.64 -9.64
N ARG A 262 0.23 26.29 -8.56
CA ARG A 262 0.48 27.70 -8.26
C ARG A 262 1.31 27.95 -7.00
N VAL A 263 1.35 27.00 -6.07
CA VAL A 263 2.06 27.15 -4.80
C VAL A 263 3.58 27.01 -5.02
N LYS A 264 4.37 27.85 -4.34
CA LYS A 264 5.86 27.85 -4.43
C LYS A 264 6.50 26.58 -3.86
N ALA A 265 5.89 25.97 -2.85
CA ALA A 265 6.36 24.73 -2.22
C ALA A 265 5.22 23.69 -2.20
N PRO A 266 4.87 23.11 -3.37
CA PRO A 266 3.77 22.19 -3.49
C PRO A 266 4.00 20.91 -2.67
N LEU A 267 2.91 20.35 -2.15
CA LEU A 267 2.88 19.04 -1.50
C LEU A 267 3.21 17.94 -2.52
N LEU A 268 2.64 18.09 -3.72
CA LEU A 268 2.84 17.20 -4.87
C LEU A 268 3.28 18.01 -6.11
N PRO A 269 4.59 18.18 -6.37
CA PRO A 269 5.04 18.83 -7.60
C PRO A 269 4.49 18.11 -8.83
N LEU A 270 3.63 18.77 -9.60
CA LEU A 270 2.93 18.15 -10.74
C LEU A 270 3.89 17.50 -11.75
N ARG A 271 5.11 18.05 -11.92
CA ARG A 271 6.16 17.44 -12.77
C ARG A 271 6.50 15.99 -12.41
N VAL A 272 6.23 15.56 -11.16
CA VAL A 272 6.46 14.18 -10.74
C VAL A 272 5.39 13.24 -11.29
N VAL A 273 4.14 13.69 -11.32
CA VAL A 273 2.98 12.87 -11.76
C VAL A 273 2.72 13.00 -13.26
N THR A 274 3.03 14.16 -13.87
CA THR A 274 2.81 14.39 -15.31
C THR A 274 3.89 13.77 -16.20
N ASP A 275 5.00 13.31 -15.62
CA ASP A 275 5.95 12.48 -16.36
C ASP A 275 5.28 11.20 -16.85
N ARG A 276 5.36 10.93 -18.14
CA ARG A 276 4.64 9.83 -18.78
C ARG A 276 4.91 8.47 -18.13
N ASN A 277 6.16 8.18 -17.81
CA ASN A 277 6.55 6.91 -17.22
C ASN A 277 6.04 6.80 -15.79
N ARG A 278 6.32 7.81 -14.95
CA ARG A 278 5.92 7.80 -13.53
C ARG A 278 4.41 7.86 -13.38
N GLY A 279 3.73 8.74 -14.10
CA GLY A 279 2.27 8.81 -14.12
C GLY A 279 1.63 7.49 -14.54
N GLY A 280 2.17 6.84 -15.57
CA GLY A 280 1.76 5.51 -16.01
C GLY A 280 1.97 4.45 -14.93
N ILE A 281 3.09 4.50 -14.19
CA ILE A 281 3.38 3.58 -13.08
C ILE A 281 2.42 3.80 -11.92
N TYR A 282 2.23 5.05 -11.45
CA TYR A 282 1.33 5.35 -10.34
C TYR A 282 -0.10 4.95 -10.64
N LEU A 283 -0.57 5.24 -11.86
CA LEU A 283 -1.92 4.91 -12.29
C LEU A 283 -2.12 3.39 -12.42
N SER A 284 -1.21 2.69 -13.12
CA SER A 284 -1.32 1.23 -13.28
C SER A 284 -1.20 0.49 -11.95
N LEU A 285 -0.33 0.95 -11.05
CA LEU A 285 -0.18 0.38 -9.72
C LEU A 285 -1.44 0.63 -8.87
N GLY A 286 -1.97 1.86 -8.87
CA GLY A 286 -3.22 2.20 -8.18
C GLY A 286 -4.39 1.33 -8.64
N LEU A 287 -4.56 1.18 -9.97
CA LEU A 287 -5.59 0.32 -10.55
C LEU A 287 -5.40 -1.16 -10.17
N ALA A 288 -4.17 -1.67 -10.20
CA ALA A 288 -3.89 -3.05 -9.81
C ALA A 288 -4.23 -3.31 -8.34
N ILE A 289 -3.97 -2.34 -7.47
CA ILE A 289 -4.31 -2.42 -6.06
C ILE A 289 -5.83 -2.34 -5.83
N ILE A 290 -6.57 -1.54 -6.63
CA ILE A 290 -8.05 -1.53 -6.59
C ILE A 290 -8.58 -2.96 -6.76
N GLY A 291 -8.14 -3.68 -7.79
CA GLY A 291 -8.58 -5.06 -8.00
C GLY A 291 -8.20 -6.01 -6.85
N MET A 292 -7.00 -5.84 -6.30
CA MET A 292 -6.46 -6.79 -5.34
C MET A 292 -7.05 -6.66 -3.91
N PHE A 293 -7.35 -5.44 -3.44
CA PHE A 293 -7.88 -5.26 -2.09
C PHE A 293 -9.29 -5.83 -1.93
N GLY A 294 -10.16 -5.65 -2.91
CA GLY A 294 -11.48 -6.29 -2.90
C GLY A 294 -11.39 -7.82 -2.84
N LEU A 295 -10.39 -8.40 -3.53
CA LEU A 295 -10.19 -9.84 -3.50
C LEU A 295 -9.87 -10.39 -2.12
N PHE A 296 -8.96 -9.75 -1.37
CA PHE A 296 -8.63 -10.20 -0.01
C PHE A 296 -9.86 -10.27 0.88
N LEU A 297 -10.71 -9.25 0.79
CA LEU A 297 -11.97 -9.21 1.54
C LEU A 297 -12.88 -10.37 1.12
N PHE A 298 -13.19 -10.49 -0.17
CA PHE A 298 -14.14 -11.51 -0.66
C PHE A 298 -13.64 -12.92 -0.42
N LEU A 299 -12.36 -13.17 -0.66
CA LEU A 299 -11.79 -14.50 -0.52
C LEU A 299 -11.71 -14.94 0.94
N THR A 300 -11.45 -14.00 1.87
CA THR A 300 -11.51 -14.29 3.31
C THR A 300 -12.93 -14.71 3.71
N TYR A 301 -13.95 -13.94 3.31
CA TYR A 301 -15.34 -14.29 3.61
C TYR A 301 -15.79 -15.58 2.91
N TYR A 302 -15.40 -15.78 1.65
CA TYR A 302 -15.66 -17.03 0.95
C TYR A 302 -15.07 -18.24 1.70
N LEU A 303 -13.80 -18.17 2.10
CA LEU A 303 -13.14 -19.26 2.81
C LEU A 303 -13.74 -19.50 4.20
N GLN A 304 -14.01 -18.45 4.98
CA GLN A 304 -14.52 -18.60 6.35
C GLN A 304 -16.03 -18.84 6.40
N VAL A 305 -16.83 -18.07 5.67
CA VAL A 305 -18.30 -18.13 5.78
C VAL A 305 -18.89 -19.18 4.83
N VAL A 306 -18.44 -19.23 3.57
CA VAL A 306 -19.01 -20.18 2.59
C VAL A 306 -18.39 -21.57 2.74
N LYS A 307 -17.05 -21.65 2.84
CA LYS A 307 -16.31 -22.92 2.96
C LYS A 307 -16.15 -23.43 4.40
N GLY A 308 -16.48 -22.61 5.41
CA GLY A 308 -16.35 -22.98 6.83
C GLY A 308 -14.90 -23.21 7.27
N TYR A 309 -13.90 -22.56 6.62
CA TYR A 309 -12.52 -22.68 7.07
C TYR A 309 -12.31 -21.89 8.37
N SER A 310 -11.50 -22.46 9.26
CA SER A 310 -11.05 -21.70 10.43
C SER A 310 -10.14 -20.52 10.00
N PRO A 311 -10.00 -19.49 10.85
CA PRO A 311 -9.10 -18.37 10.59
C PRO A 311 -7.66 -18.81 10.26
N VAL A 312 -7.10 -19.77 11.00
CA VAL A 312 -5.76 -20.34 10.74
C VAL A 312 -5.71 -21.00 9.35
N LYS A 313 -6.68 -21.86 9.03
CA LYS A 313 -6.76 -22.51 7.72
C LYS A 313 -6.89 -21.51 6.59
N THR A 314 -7.63 -20.42 6.81
CA THR A 314 -7.75 -19.31 5.85
C THR A 314 -6.40 -18.61 5.64
N GLY A 315 -5.65 -18.32 6.71
CA GLY A 315 -4.31 -17.73 6.60
C GLY A 315 -3.35 -18.60 5.78
N PHE A 316 -3.33 -19.91 6.02
CA PHE A 316 -2.54 -20.86 5.23
C PHE A 316 -3.01 -20.93 3.77
N ALA A 317 -4.30 -20.82 3.52
CA ALA A 317 -4.86 -20.84 2.17
C ALA A 317 -4.36 -19.68 1.28
N PHE A 318 -3.94 -18.54 1.85
CA PHE A 318 -3.35 -17.44 1.12
C PHE A 318 -1.85 -17.61 0.80
N LEU A 319 -1.13 -18.56 1.43
CA LEU A 319 0.31 -18.73 1.23
C LEU A 319 0.74 -18.97 -0.23
N PRO A 320 0.00 -19.71 -1.07
CA PRO A 320 0.36 -19.87 -2.48
C PRO A 320 0.44 -18.54 -3.24
N MET A 321 -0.42 -17.57 -2.92
CA MET A 321 -0.36 -16.23 -3.50
C MET A 321 0.90 -15.49 -3.05
N VAL A 322 1.25 -15.57 -1.77
CA VAL A 322 2.48 -14.95 -1.24
C VAL A 322 3.71 -15.58 -1.85
N ALA A 323 3.77 -16.92 -1.95
CA ALA A 323 4.86 -17.64 -2.61
C ALA A 323 4.98 -17.24 -4.08
N GLY A 324 3.87 -17.13 -4.79
CA GLY A 324 3.80 -16.60 -6.15
C GLY A 324 4.35 -15.19 -6.24
N MET A 325 3.96 -14.29 -5.32
CA MET A 325 4.43 -12.90 -5.30
C MET A 325 5.95 -12.80 -5.05
N ILE A 326 6.48 -13.56 -4.12
CA ILE A 326 7.93 -13.63 -3.86
C ILE A 326 8.66 -14.16 -5.08
N THR A 327 8.17 -15.24 -5.69
CA THR A 327 8.77 -15.86 -6.88
C THR A 327 8.72 -14.89 -8.07
N GLY A 328 7.57 -14.28 -8.34
CA GLY A 328 7.39 -13.28 -9.38
C GLY A 328 8.32 -12.07 -9.21
N SER A 329 8.45 -11.57 -8.00
CA SER A 329 9.31 -10.43 -7.70
C SER A 329 10.80 -10.75 -7.81
N THR A 330 11.25 -11.85 -7.20
CA THR A 330 12.69 -12.18 -7.07
C THR A 330 13.24 -12.93 -8.26
N GLN A 331 12.52 -13.93 -8.78
CA GLN A 331 13.01 -14.79 -9.85
C GLN A 331 12.69 -14.24 -11.24
N ILE A 332 11.57 -13.55 -11.42
CA ILE A 332 11.15 -13.00 -12.71
C ILE A 332 11.47 -11.51 -12.75
N GLY A 333 10.82 -10.69 -11.91
CA GLY A 333 10.95 -9.24 -11.92
C GLY A 333 12.37 -8.75 -11.77
N ALA A 334 13.06 -9.13 -10.67
CA ALA A 334 14.41 -8.66 -10.39
C ALA A 334 15.44 -9.14 -11.41
N ARG A 335 15.36 -10.40 -11.88
CA ARG A 335 16.33 -10.95 -12.83
C ARG A 335 16.15 -10.43 -14.25
N LEU A 336 14.91 -10.24 -14.69
CA LEU A 336 14.62 -9.80 -16.05
C LEU A 336 14.66 -8.29 -16.19
N MET A 337 14.50 -7.50 -15.11
CA MET A 337 14.51 -6.03 -15.14
C MET A 337 15.80 -5.46 -15.75
N THR A 338 16.94 -6.18 -15.62
CA THR A 338 18.22 -5.79 -16.23
C THR A 338 18.31 -6.13 -17.71
N ARG A 339 17.45 -7.03 -18.22
CA ARG A 339 17.50 -7.57 -19.58
C ARG A 339 16.41 -7.04 -20.50
N VAL A 340 15.23 -6.76 -19.95
CA VAL A 340 14.06 -6.34 -20.74
C VAL A 340 13.50 -5.01 -20.23
N PRO A 341 12.86 -4.21 -21.09
CA PRO A 341 12.17 -2.99 -20.69
C PRO A 341 11.06 -3.28 -19.64
N ALA A 342 10.88 -2.39 -18.69
CA ALA A 342 9.94 -2.58 -17.59
C ALA A 342 8.47 -2.78 -18.05
N ARG A 343 8.07 -2.20 -19.17
CA ARG A 343 6.72 -2.41 -19.76
C ARG A 343 6.44 -3.87 -20.07
N LEU A 344 7.46 -4.64 -20.44
CA LEU A 344 7.35 -6.09 -20.74
C LEU A 344 7.31 -6.95 -19.48
N LEU A 345 7.51 -6.37 -18.31
CA LEU A 345 7.34 -7.04 -17.02
C LEU A 345 6.03 -6.60 -16.35
N MET A 346 5.75 -5.30 -16.34
CA MET A 346 4.58 -4.74 -15.69
C MET A 346 3.28 -5.11 -16.42
N GLY A 347 3.22 -4.88 -17.74
CA GLY A 347 2.04 -5.19 -18.54
C GLY A 347 1.65 -6.66 -18.47
N PRO A 348 2.51 -7.61 -18.89
CA PRO A 348 2.23 -9.03 -18.77
C PRO A 348 2.03 -9.49 -17.32
N GLY A 349 2.73 -8.89 -16.33
CA GLY A 349 2.52 -9.20 -14.93
C GLY A 349 1.08 -8.90 -14.47
N PHE A 350 0.56 -7.70 -14.72
CA PHE A 350 -0.83 -7.37 -14.42
C PHE A 350 -1.83 -8.21 -15.22
N PHE A 351 -1.49 -8.56 -16.46
CA PHE A 351 -2.32 -9.46 -17.27
C PHE A 351 -2.43 -10.87 -16.65
N VAL A 352 -1.31 -11.46 -16.21
CA VAL A 352 -1.29 -12.77 -15.52
C VAL A 352 -2.07 -12.70 -14.22
N ALA A 353 -1.95 -11.60 -13.46
CA ALA A 353 -2.79 -11.37 -12.28
C ALA A 353 -4.29 -11.31 -12.66
N GLY A 354 -4.62 -10.65 -13.76
CA GLY A 354 -5.98 -10.62 -14.34
C GLY A 354 -6.51 -12.01 -14.70
N LEU A 355 -5.66 -12.90 -15.24
CA LEU A 355 -6.04 -14.30 -15.50
C LEU A 355 -6.33 -15.07 -14.20
N GLY A 356 -5.56 -14.83 -13.15
CA GLY A 356 -5.86 -15.38 -11.82
C GLY A 356 -7.21 -14.92 -11.30
N MET A 357 -7.54 -13.60 -11.45
CA MET A 357 -8.87 -13.07 -11.14
C MET A 357 -9.97 -13.70 -12.00
N LEU A 358 -9.71 -13.91 -13.29
CA LEU A 358 -10.66 -14.51 -14.20
C LEU A 358 -11.06 -15.95 -13.78
N LEU A 359 -10.12 -16.72 -13.25
CA LEU A 359 -10.45 -18.04 -12.67
C LEU A 359 -11.40 -17.92 -11.48
N LEU A 360 -11.26 -16.89 -10.66
CA LEU A 360 -12.12 -16.68 -9.49
C LEU A 360 -13.51 -16.14 -9.85
N THR A 361 -13.77 -15.72 -11.07
CA THR A 361 -15.16 -15.39 -11.50
C THR A 361 -16.05 -16.62 -11.58
N GLN A 362 -15.47 -17.82 -11.63
CA GLN A 362 -16.17 -19.11 -11.68
C GLN A 362 -16.34 -19.75 -10.30
N LEU A 363 -16.22 -18.95 -9.22
CA LEU A 363 -16.44 -19.46 -7.86
C LEU A 363 -17.89 -19.88 -7.67
N GLU A 364 -18.05 -21.08 -7.12
CA GLU A 364 -19.31 -21.69 -6.66
C GLU A 364 -19.18 -22.09 -5.19
N ILE A 365 -20.29 -22.41 -4.52
CA ILE A 365 -20.29 -22.83 -3.12
C ILE A 365 -19.40 -24.05 -2.90
N ASP A 366 -19.41 -25.00 -3.83
CA ASP A 366 -18.69 -26.27 -3.78
C ASP A 366 -17.33 -26.26 -4.49
N SER A 367 -16.92 -25.12 -5.09
CA SER A 367 -15.63 -25.03 -5.79
C SER A 367 -14.48 -25.60 -4.99
N SER A 368 -13.66 -26.44 -5.62
CA SER A 368 -12.49 -27.06 -4.99
C SER A 368 -11.37 -26.03 -4.80
N TYR A 369 -10.76 -26.05 -3.61
CA TYR A 369 -9.59 -25.22 -3.35
C TYR A 369 -8.44 -25.53 -4.33
N ALA A 370 -8.16 -26.81 -4.59
CA ALA A 370 -7.03 -27.25 -5.41
C ALA A 370 -7.18 -26.90 -6.90
N THR A 371 -8.41 -26.93 -7.43
CA THR A 371 -8.65 -26.75 -8.88
C THR A 371 -8.97 -25.31 -9.28
N VAL A 372 -9.52 -24.51 -8.39
CA VAL A 372 -9.95 -23.13 -8.68
C VAL A 372 -9.10 -22.11 -7.89
N LEU A 373 -9.11 -22.21 -6.56
CA LEU A 373 -8.49 -21.18 -5.72
C LEU A 373 -6.97 -21.19 -5.78
N LEU A 374 -6.34 -22.36 -5.65
CA LEU A 374 -4.90 -22.52 -5.66
C LEU A 374 -4.25 -21.97 -6.96
N PRO A 375 -4.66 -22.39 -8.18
CA PRO A 375 -4.07 -21.86 -9.40
C PRO A 375 -4.34 -20.36 -9.57
N ALA A 376 -5.53 -19.88 -9.18
CA ALA A 376 -5.85 -18.46 -9.21
C ALA A 376 -4.94 -17.65 -8.31
N MET A 377 -4.70 -18.09 -7.07
CA MET A 377 -3.81 -17.43 -6.13
C MET A 377 -2.35 -17.43 -6.60
N VAL A 378 -1.87 -18.54 -7.18
CA VAL A 378 -0.51 -18.62 -7.73
C VAL A 378 -0.35 -17.62 -8.89
N LEU A 379 -1.30 -17.56 -9.83
CA LEU A 379 -1.25 -16.62 -10.96
C LEU A 379 -1.32 -15.17 -10.49
N LEU A 380 -2.20 -14.85 -9.53
CA LEU A 380 -2.28 -13.54 -8.91
C LEU A 380 -0.95 -13.12 -8.28
N GLY A 381 -0.38 -14.01 -7.47
CA GLY A 381 0.89 -13.75 -6.81
C GLY A 381 2.02 -13.56 -7.81
N LEU A 382 2.21 -14.47 -8.75
CA LEU A 382 3.23 -14.39 -9.79
C LEU A 382 3.11 -13.12 -10.63
N GLY A 383 1.89 -12.79 -11.07
CA GLY A 383 1.62 -11.61 -11.87
C GLY A 383 1.93 -10.32 -11.14
N MET A 384 1.38 -10.16 -9.94
CA MET A 384 1.61 -8.98 -9.10
C MET A 384 3.08 -8.84 -8.71
N GLY A 385 3.74 -9.93 -8.29
CA GLY A 385 5.15 -9.90 -7.93
C GLY A 385 6.04 -9.49 -9.11
N THR A 386 5.77 -9.99 -10.31
CA THR A 386 6.51 -9.64 -11.52
C THR A 386 6.37 -8.17 -11.90
N ALA A 387 5.18 -7.59 -11.72
CA ALA A 387 4.91 -6.19 -12.04
C ALA A 387 5.40 -5.22 -10.96
N PHE A 388 5.30 -5.60 -9.68
CA PHE A 388 5.53 -4.70 -8.55
C PHE A 388 6.99 -4.23 -8.44
N MET A 389 7.95 -5.14 -8.63
CA MET A 389 9.38 -4.82 -8.51
C MET A 389 9.85 -3.76 -9.51
N PRO A 390 9.58 -3.89 -10.83
CA PRO A 390 9.88 -2.84 -11.79
C PRO A 390 9.14 -1.52 -11.51
N ALA A 391 7.87 -1.59 -11.08
CA ALA A 391 7.09 -0.41 -10.73
C ALA A 391 7.76 0.40 -9.62
N MET A 392 8.17 -0.25 -8.52
CA MET A 392 8.84 0.40 -7.39
C MET A 392 10.19 1.01 -7.78
N SER A 393 10.96 0.29 -8.58
CA SER A 393 12.28 0.76 -9.04
C SER A 393 12.17 2.01 -9.93
N LEU A 394 11.28 1.97 -10.91
CA LEU A 394 11.15 3.06 -11.90
C LEU A 394 10.37 4.28 -11.37
N ALA A 395 9.48 4.08 -10.42
CA ALA A 395 8.74 5.18 -9.79
C ALA A 395 9.67 6.24 -9.17
N THR A 396 10.86 5.82 -8.73
CA THR A 396 11.86 6.69 -8.09
C THR A 396 13.09 6.97 -8.96
N GLN A 397 13.22 6.30 -10.11
CA GLN A 397 14.37 6.46 -11.00
C GLN A 397 14.31 7.79 -11.77
N GLY A 398 15.46 8.46 -11.91
CA GLY A 398 15.56 9.71 -12.66
C GLY A 398 14.88 10.91 -12.01
N VAL A 399 14.45 10.78 -10.75
CA VAL A 399 13.88 11.89 -9.97
C VAL A 399 14.99 12.73 -9.37
N GLN A 400 14.86 14.05 -9.41
CA GLN A 400 15.81 14.93 -8.74
C GLN A 400 15.87 14.59 -7.24
N PRO A 401 17.05 14.65 -6.58
CA PRO A 401 17.18 14.27 -5.17
C PRO A 401 16.18 14.97 -4.23
N ARG A 402 15.80 16.20 -4.53
CA ARG A 402 14.79 16.96 -3.79
C ARG A 402 13.35 16.43 -3.91
N ASP A 403 13.04 15.70 -4.98
CA ASP A 403 11.71 15.17 -5.27
C ASP A 403 11.60 13.64 -4.98
N ALA A 404 12.72 12.99 -4.59
CA ALA A 404 12.75 11.54 -4.36
C ALA A 404 11.79 11.08 -3.27
N GLY A 405 11.64 11.88 -2.21
CA GLY A 405 10.68 11.63 -1.13
C GLY A 405 9.22 11.66 -1.63
N VAL A 406 8.90 12.66 -2.47
CA VAL A 406 7.56 12.79 -3.05
C VAL A 406 7.26 11.64 -4.01
N ALA A 407 8.20 11.23 -4.85
CA ALA A 407 8.03 10.11 -5.76
C ALA A 407 7.77 8.79 -5.01
N SER A 408 8.50 8.54 -3.93
CA SER A 408 8.26 7.38 -3.05
C SER A 408 6.91 7.48 -2.33
N ALA A 409 6.53 8.66 -1.85
CA ALA A 409 5.24 8.89 -1.23
C ALA A 409 4.09 8.66 -2.20
N MET A 410 4.23 9.07 -3.48
CA MET A 410 3.23 8.84 -4.52
C MET A 410 2.95 7.34 -4.78
N VAL A 411 3.97 6.48 -4.73
CA VAL A 411 3.76 5.03 -4.83
C VAL A 411 2.87 4.55 -3.69
N ASN A 412 3.21 4.91 -2.45
CA ASN A 412 2.43 4.52 -1.28
C ASN A 412 1.01 5.13 -1.32
N THR A 413 0.88 6.41 -1.71
CA THR A 413 -0.43 7.06 -1.86
C THR A 413 -1.28 6.34 -2.90
N SER A 414 -0.72 6.00 -4.08
CA SER A 414 -1.44 5.24 -5.11
C SER A 414 -1.93 3.89 -4.60
N GLN A 415 -1.12 3.20 -3.79
CA GLN A 415 -1.51 1.93 -3.19
C GLN A 415 -2.61 2.10 -2.15
N GLN A 416 -2.48 3.05 -1.23
CA GLN A 416 -3.45 3.25 -0.16
C GLN A 416 -4.79 3.79 -0.68
N VAL A 417 -4.73 4.77 -1.58
CA VAL A 417 -5.93 5.31 -2.24
C VAL A 417 -6.58 4.24 -3.12
N GLY A 418 -5.78 3.51 -3.89
CA GLY A 418 -6.25 2.37 -4.66
C GLY A 418 -6.92 1.32 -3.78
N GLY A 419 -6.32 0.97 -2.64
CA GLY A 419 -6.90 0.05 -1.66
C GLY A 419 -8.24 0.53 -1.09
N ALA A 420 -8.33 1.80 -0.69
CA ALA A 420 -9.56 2.39 -0.18
C ALA A 420 -10.68 2.40 -1.24
N ILE A 421 -10.38 2.88 -2.44
CA ILE A 421 -11.33 2.90 -3.56
C ILE A 421 -11.74 1.47 -3.92
N GLY A 422 -10.78 0.55 -4.04
CA GLY A 422 -11.02 -0.85 -4.42
C GLY A 422 -11.93 -1.55 -3.42
N THR A 423 -11.65 -1.42 -2.13
CA THR A 423 -12.48 -1.99 -1.08
C THR A 423 -13.89 -1.41 -1.11
N ALA A 424 -14.05 -0.09 -1.20
CA ALA A 424 -15.35 0.55 -1.23
C ALA A 424 -16.14 0.20 -2.51
N LEU A 425 -15.54 0.39 -3.68
CA LEU A 425 -16.18 0.15 -4.97
C LEU A 425 -16.60 -1.31 -5.15
N LEU A 426 -15.64 -2.23 -4.96
CA LEU A 426 -15.90 -3.65 -5.21
C LEU A 426 -16.86 -4.25 -4.18
N ASN A 427 -16.80 -3.80 -2.91
CA ASN A 427 -17.79 -4.23 -1.92
C ASN A 427 -19.18 -3.72 -2.26
N THR A 428 -19.32 -2.46 -2.72
CA THR A 428 -20.60 -1.90 -3.17
C THR A 428 -21.21 -2.73 -4.31
N ILE A 429 -20.40 -3.09 -5.31
CA ILE A 429 -20.83 -3.94 -6.44
C ILE A 429 -21.25 -5.31 -5.93
N ALA A 430 -20.43 -5.94 -5.07
CA ALA A 430 -20.73 -7.26 -4.51
C ALA A 430 -22.01 -7.26 -3.69
N ALA A 431 -22.21 -6.29 -2.81
CA ALA A 431 -23.38 -6.17 -1.95
C ALA A 431 -24.66 -5.93 -2.77
N SER A 432 -24.60 -5.04 -3.76
CA SER A 432 -25.73 -4.78 -4.66
C SER A 432 -26.13 -6.02 -5.46
N ALA A 433 -25.16 -6.75 -6.03
CA ALA A 433 -25.41 -7.97 -6.78
C ALA A 433 -25.94 -9.11 -5.86
N THR A 434 -25.39 -9.24 -4.65
CA THR A 434 -25.87 -10.18 -3.62
C THR A 434 -27.33 -9.91 -3.28
N THR A 435 -27.68 -8.67 -2.98
CA THR A 435 -29.04 -8.27 -2.60
C THR A 435 -30.02 -8.52 -3.73
N SER A 436 -29.65 -8.19 -4.97
CA SER A 436 -30.48 -8.46 -6.16
C SER A 436 -30.73 -9.94 -6.33
N TYR A 437 -29.69 -10.76 -6.27
CA TYR A 437 -29.80 -12.21 -6.39
C TYR A 437 -30.74 -12.82 -5.33
N ILE A 438 -30.54 -12.42 -4.06
CA ILE A 438 -31.37 -12.92 -2.94
C ILE A 438 -32.82 -12.52 -3.16
N ARG A 439 -33.11 -11.26 -3.49
CA ARG A 439 -34.46 -10.76 -3.75
C ARG A 439 -35.17 -11.59 -4.83
N ASP A 440 -34.46 -11.93 -5.90
CA ASP A 440 -35.05 -12.63 -7.07
C ASP A 440 -35.27 -14.14 -6.82
N HIS A 441 -34.55 -14.74 -5.85
CA HIS A 441 -34.58 -16.18 -5.58
C HIS A 441 -35.22 -16.57 -4.25
N ILE A 442 -35.35 -15.63 -3.27
CA ILE A 442 -35.80 -15.93 -1.91
C ILE A 442 -37.29 -16.37 -1.88
N ALA A 443 -38.10 -15.85 -2.78
CA ALA A 443 -39.54 -16.17 -2.83
C ALA A 443 -39.81 -17.66 -3.08
N GLY A 444 -38.89 -18.37 -3.77
CA GLY A 444 -38.97 -19.82 -4.02
C GLY A 444 -38.46 -20.68 -2.85
N ALA A 445 -37.83 -20.09 -1.85
CA ALA A 445 -37.22 -20.79 -0.72
C ALA A 445 -38.14 -20.81 0.48
N THR A 446 -38.95 -21.86 0.61
CA THR A 446 -39.98 -22.00 1.68
C THR A 446 -39.39 -22.51 3.00
N ALA A 447 -38.33 -23.31 2.96
CA ALA A 447 -37.66 -23.88 4.14
C ALA A 447 -36.42 -23.11 4.55
N LYS A 448 -36.15 -23.05 5.86
CA LYS A 448 -34.93 -22.38 6.40
C LYS A 448 -33.64 -22.82 5.72
N PRO A 449 -33.36 -24.12 5.49
CA PRO A 449 -32.14 -24.55 4.78
C PRO A 449 -32.04 -24.01 3.35
N GLN A 450 -33.19 -23.91 2.62
CA GLN A 450 -33.21 -23.31 1.28
C GLN A 450 -32.93 -21.81 1.31
N GLN A 451 -33.46 -21.10 2.30
CA GLN A 451 -33.16 -19.66 2.48
C GLN A 451 -31.66 -19.42 2.77
N GLN A 452 -31.04 -20.26 3.61
CA GLN A 452 -29.59 -20.19 3.86
C GLN A 452 -28.77 -20.47 2.59
N LEU A 453 -29.19 -21.45 1.80
CA LEU A 453 -28.52 -21.75 0.54
C LEU A 453 -28.61 -20.57 -0.45
N VAL A 454 -29.78 -19.95 -0.59
CA VAL A 454 -29.98 -18.77 -1.43
C VAL A 454 -29.10 -17.61 -0.95
N GLN A 455 -28.94 -17.42 0.37
CA GLN A 455 -28.03 -16.39 0.91
C GLN A 455 -26.57 -16.66 0.54
N LEU A 456 -26.08 -17.91 0.71
CA LEU A 456 -24.71 -18.28 0.33
C LEU A 456 -24.48 -18.16 -1.19
N GLN A 457 -25.45 -18.60 -2.00
CA GLN A 457 -25.41 -18.43 -3.46
C GLN A 457 -25.38 -16.95 -3.85
N GLY A 458 -26.19 -16.12 -3.20
CA GLY A 458 -26.19 -14.67 -3.40
C GLY A 458 -24.83 -14.04 -3.10
N MET A 459 -24.21 -14.43 -1.98
CA MET A 459 -22.86 -13.95 -1.62
C MET A 459 -21.83 -14.31 -2.69
N VAL A 460 -21.80 -15.58 -3.12
CA VAL A 460 -20.85 -16.05 -4.15
C VAL A 460 -21.09 -15.35 -5.48
N HIS A 461 -22.37 -15.17 -5.89
CA HIS A 461 -22.74 -14.41 -7.07
C HIS A 461 -22.27 -12.95 -6.99
N GLY A 462 -22.46 -12.30 -5.84
CA GLY A 462 -21.98 -10.94 -5.60
C GLY A 462 -20.46 -10.83 -5.72
N TYR A 463 -19.72 -11.76 -5.13
CA TYR A 463 -18.25 -11.80 -5.25
C TYR A 463 -17.80 -12.02 -6.69
N SER A 464 -18.39 -12.99 -7.41
CA SER A 464 -18.11 -13.25 -8.82
C SER A 464 -18.35 -12.00 -9.67
N THR A 465 -19.47 -11.30 -9.45
CA THR A 465 -19.79 -10.04 -10.14
C THR A 465 -18.73 -8.97 -9.90
N ALA A 466 -18.36 -8.73 -8.66
CA ALA A 466 -17.32 -7.76 -8.33
C ALA A 466 -15.93 -8.14 -8.89
N ILE A 467 -15.61 -9.43 -8.91
CA ILE A 467 -14.36 -9.95 -9.49
C ILE A 467 -14.30 -9.69 -11.00
N TRP A 468 -15.42 -9.74 -11.75
CA TRP A 468 -15.44 -9.35 -13.16
C TRP A 468 -15.01 -7.90 -13.38
N PHE A 469 -15.44 -6.97 -12.51
CA PHE A 469 -14.96 -5.58 -12.54
C PHE A 469 -13.46 -5.51 -12.22
N ALA A 470 -12.98 -6.28 -11.24
CA ALA A 470 -11.56 -6.35 -10.91
C ALA A 470 -10.72 -6.89 -12.09
N VAL A 471 -11.20 -7.86 -12.86
CA VAL A 471 -10.57 -8.33 -14.10
C VAL A 471 -10.44 -7.20 -15.12
N GLY A 472 -11.51 -6.44 -15.35
CA GLY A 472 -11.49 -5.27 -16.23
C GLY A 472 -10.48 -4.21 -15.79
N ILE A 473 -10.43 -3.92 -14.48
CA ILE A 473 -9.49 -2.96 -13.88
C ILE A 473 -8.04 -3.42 -14.03
N LEU A 474 -7.74 -4.71 -13.79
CA LEU A 474 -6.41 -5.28 -14.00
C LEU A 474 -6.01 -5.29 -15.49
N GLY A 475 -6.96 -5.56 -16.38
CA GLY A 475 -6.76 -5.44 -17.82
C GLY A 475 -6.39 -4.01 -18.22
N LEU A 476 -7.07 -3.00 -17.66
CA LEU A 476 -6.75 -1.61 -17.86
C LEU A 476 -5.38 -1.23 -17.28
N ALA A 477 -5.05 -1.73 -16.07
CA ALA A 477 -3.73 -1.55 -15.47
C ALA A 477 -2.62 -2.12 -16.36
N SER A 478 -2.84 -3.32 -16.92
CA SER A 478 -1.94 -3.96 -17.87
C SER A 478 -1.73 -3.12 -19.13
N LEU A 479 -2.80 -2.63 -19.72
CA LEU A 479 -2.77 -1.80 -20.92
C LEU A 479 -2.03 -0.49 -20.66
N ILE A 480 -2.30 0.19 -19.56
CA ILE A 480 -1.63 1.44 -19.18
C ILE A 480 -0.14 1.19 -18.94
N ALA A 481 0.22 0.14 -18.19
CA ALA A 481 1.62 -0.20 -17.96
C ALA A 481 2.36 -0.48 -19.28
N PHE A 482 1.73 -1.19 -20.21
CA PHE A 482 2.33 -1.54 -21.51
C PHE A 482 2.49 -0.33 -22.44
N THR A 483 1.51 0.60 -22.45
CA THR A 483 1.47 1.73 -23.38
C THR A 483 2.19 2.98 -22.88
N PHE A 484 2.06 3.30 -21.59
CA PHE A 484 2.62 4.52 -21.01
C PHE A 484 4.04 4.35 -20.48
N VAL A 485 4.39 3.18 -19.93
CA VAL A 485 5.72 2.95 -19.37
C VAL A 485 6.70 2.61 -20.50
N ASN A 486 7.41 3.61 -20.97
CA ASN A 486 8.41 3.46 -22.03
C ASN A 486 9.84 3.69 -21.50
N ALA A 487 10.09 3.42 -20.22
CA ALA A 487 11.42 3.50 -19.65
C ALA A 487 12.32 2.45 -20.30
N GLY A 488 13.49 2.87 -20.77
CA GLY A 488 14.57 1.98 -21.22
C GLY A 488 15.04 1.04 -20.11
N ARG A 489 16.01 0.20 -20.40
CA ARG A 489 16.59 -0.71 -19.38
C ARG A 489 17.14 0.09 -18.21
N PRO A 490 16.77 -0.24 -16.97
CA PRO A 490 17.40 0.36 -15.80
C PRO A 490 18.91 0.05 -15.84
N GLY A 491 19.76 1.04 -15.96
CA GLY A 491 21.21 0.89 -16.11
C GLY A 491 21.77 1.38 -17.46
N ALA A 492 20.99 1.46 -18.52
CA ALA A 492 21.45 2.02 -19.79
C ALA A 492 21.84 3.52 -19.70
N ALA A 493 21.21 4.25 -18.78
CA ALA A 493 21.54 5.66 -18.55
C ALA A 493 22.89 5.88 -17.84
N VAL A 494 23.36 4.92 -17.08
CA VAL A 494 24.66 5.00 -16.36
C VAL A 494 25.82 4.76 -17.35
N VAL A 495 25.63 3.89 -18.33
CA VAL A 495 26.66 3.61 -19.38
C VAL A 495 26.76 4.79 -20.35
N ALA A 496 25.64 5.39 -20.74
CA ALA A 496 25.65 6.54 -21.66
C ALA A 496 26.23 7.84 -21.06
N SER A 497 26.25 7.97 -19.71
CA SER A 497 26.93 9.08 -19.04
C SER A 497 28.39 8.80 -18.70
N GLY A 498 28.87 7.57 -18.86
CA GLY A 498 30.26 7.16 -18.66
C GLY A 498 31.08 7.18 -19.96
N GLU A 499 30.47 7.01 -21.12
CA GLU A 499 31.17 7.02 -22.43
C GLU A 499 31.40 8.42 -23.02
N GLY A 500 30.89 9.48 -22.42
CA GLY A 500 31.08 10.85 -22.89
C GLY A 500 32.13 11.66 -22.13
N ALA A 501 32.88 11.05 -21.20
CA ALA A 501 33.85 11.76 -20.35
C ALA A 501 35.31 11.34 -20.56
N GLU A 502 35.60 10.54 -21.56
CA GLU A 502 36.97 10.16 -21.93
C GLU A 502 37.35 10.66 -23.34
N ASP A 503 37.18 11.95 -23.61
CA ASP A 503 37.85 12.53 -24.77
C ASP A 503 38.38 13.93 -24.46
N GLU A 504 39.72 14.04 -24.68
CA GLU A 504 40.53 15.25 -24.84
C GLU A 504 40.92 16.08 -23.62
N VAL A 505 41.94 15.60 -22.92
CA VAL A 505 42.92 16.53 -22.33
C VAL A 505 43.99 16.83 -23.40
N PRO A 506 44.10 18.05 -23.94
CA PRO A 506 45.20 18.42 -24.82
C PRO A 506 46.50 18.46 -24.03
N VAL A 507 47.43 17.62 -24.40
CA VAL A 507 48.81 17.69 -23.87
C VAL A 507 49.48 18.95 -24.46
N PRO A 508 50.03 19.85 -23.65
CA PRO A 508 50.76 21.00 -24.18
C PRO A 508 52.09 20.52 -24.76
N VAL A 509 52.25 20.71 -26.07
CA VAL A 509 53.53 20.56 -26.77
C VAL A 509 54.49 21.66 -26.31
N VAL A 510 55.51 21.28 -25.59
CA VAL A 510 56.64 22.17 -25.30
C VAL A 510 57.53 22.16 -26.55
N ALA A 511 57.55 23.29 -27.25
CA ALA A 511 58.53 23.56 -28.31
C ALA A 511 59.87 23.99 -27.70
N HIS A 512 60.97 23.38 -28.15
CA HIS A 512 62.36 23.81 -27.91
C HIS A 512 62.72 25.03 -28.74
#